data_82024f26ee7cfbc756c27ac9efab9158
#
_entry.id   82024f26ee7cfbc756c27ac9efab9158
#
_cell.length_a   1.000
_cell.length_b   1.000
_cell.length_c   1.000
_cell.angle_alpha   90.00
_cell.angle_beta   90.00
_cell.angle_gamma   90.00
#
_symmetry.space_group_name_H-M   'P 1'
#
loop_
_entity.id
_entity.type
_entity.pdbx_description
1 polymer ?
#
loop_
_entity_poly.entity_id
_entity_poly.type
_entity_poly.pdbx_seq_one_letter_code
_entity_poly.pdbx_strand_id
1 'polypeptide(L)'
;MPPSTASPVPNSGRPPARAGISPRKTVLRGRVPEEGEYFAARAGDSPFSPGTVLPSGAALPHPVPAWYHPAVPPERPIPFDYSVVYADRDLIVADKPHFLPTTTNGRLQRETLQTRLRVDFGEDDIVPLHRLDRLTAGLVICSRKPETRAAYQRIFLEGSAVKRYRGVVKQPLFVDREI
;
A
#
# COMPACT_ATOMS: atom_id res chain seq x y z
N MET A 1 13.22 3.08 -26.00
CA MET A 1 12.96 2.47 -24.67
C MET A 1 14.11 2.83 -23.75
N PRO A 2 13.93 3.64 -22.70
CA PRO A 2 14.98 3.83 -21.70
C PRO A 2 15.05 2.56 -20.82
N PRO A 3 16.27 2.21 -20.33
CA PRO A 3 16.43 1.05 -19.45
C PRO A 3 15.71 1.29 -18.13
N SER A 4 14.96 0.29 -17.70
CA SER A 4 14.36 0.22 -16.36
C SER A 4 15.48 0.33 -15.32
N THR A 5 15.59 1.47 -14.66
CA THR A 5 16.42 1.61 -13.46
C THR A 5 15.70 0.88 -12.33
N ALA A 6 16.07 -0.38 -12.12
CA ALA A 6 15.67 -1.12 -10.95
C ALA A 6 16.09 -0.32 -9.70
N SER A 7 15.13 0.16 -8.94
CA SER A 7 15.39 0.78 -7.64
C SER A 7 16.17 -0.20 -6.76
N PRO A 8 17.17 0.27 -5.98
CA PRO A 8 17.95 -0.60 -5.12
C PRO A 8 17.02 -1.33 -4.15
N VAL A 9 17.14 -2.65 -4.08
CA VAL A 9 16.39 -3.49 -3.13
C VAL A 9 16.63 -2.93 -1.72
N PRO A 10 15.59 -2.52 -1.01
CA PRO A 10 15.78 -2.02 0.35
C PRO A 10 16.50 -3.07 1.18
N ASN A 11 17.38 -2.66 2.09
CA ASN A 11 18.18 -3.51 2.98
C ASN A 11 17.36 -4.54 3.83
N SER A 12 16.03 -4.56 3.66
CA SER A 12 15.07 -5.49 4.28
C SER A 12 14.85 -6.79 3.50
N GLY A 13 15.38 -6.91 2.28
CA GLY A 13 15.09 -8.04 1.37
C GLY A 13 13.66 -8.07 0.83
N ARG A 14 12.90 -6.99 0.97
CA ARG A 14 11.54 -6.88 0.46
C ARG A 14 11.56 -6.73 -1.06
N PRO A 15 10.89 -7.63 -1.82
CA PRO A 15 10.77 -7.47 -3.26
C PRO A 15 9.83 -6.30 -3.62
N PRO A 16 9.92 -5.76 -4.85
CA PRO A 16 9.01 -4.73 -5.33
C PRO A 16 7.56 -5.22 -5.33
N ALA A 17 6.61 -4.30 -5.38
CA ALA A 17 5.20 -4.67 -5.54
C ALA A 17 4.96 -5.30 -6.93
N ARG A 18 3.92 -6.13 -7.05
CA ARG A 18 3.44 -6.67 -8.33
C ARG A 18 2.05 -6.11 -8.62
N ALA A 19 1.91 -5.41 -9.74
CA ALA A 19 0.67 -4.70 -10.10
C ALA A 19 0.14 -3.84 -8.94
N GLY A 20 1.01 -3.04 -8.32
CA GLY A 20 0.70 -2.15 -7.20
C GLY A 20 0.42 -2.84 -5.85
N ILE A 21 0.44 -4.19 -5.81
CA ILE A 21 0.19 -4.97 -4.59
C ILE A 21 1.49 -5.29 -3.90
N SER A 22 1.62 -4.80 -2.68
CA SER A 22 2.81 -5.01 -1.85
C SER A 22 2.98 -6.48 -1.45
N PRO A 23 4.23 -6.99 -1.40
CA PRO A 23 4.51 -8.28 -0.81
C PRO A 23 4.16 -8.29 0.68
N ARG A 24 3.85 -9.48 1.19
CA ARG A 24 3.53 -9.72 2.60
C ARG A 24 4.67 -10.47 3.29
N LYS A 25 4.85 -10.18 4.57
CA LYS A 25 5.82 -10.88 5.41
C LYS A 25 5.18 -12.11 6.05
N THR A 26 5.94 -13.21 6.12
CA THR A 26 5.56 -14.45 6.80
C THR A 26 6.78 -15.06 7.49
N VAL A 27 6.57 -16.11 8.27
CA VAL A 27 7.65 -16.94 8.84
C VAL A 27 7.43 -18.37 8.36
N LEU A 28 8.36 -18.83 7.53
CA LEU A 28 8.37 -20.20 7.02
C LEU A 28 8.96 -21.16 8.06
N ARG A 29 8.42 -22.37 8.17
CA ARG A 29 8.84 -23.41 9.10
C ARG A 29 8.95 -24.74 8.38
N GLY A 30 9.95 -25.52 8.74
CA GLY A 30 10.18 -26.86 8.21
C GLY A 30 10.62 -26.92 6.76
N ARG A 31 9.80 -26.45 5.84
CA ARG A 31 10.12 -26.40 4.40
C ARG A 31 9.58 -25.13 3.75
N VAL A 32 10.23 -24.69 2.68
CA VAL A 32 9.70 -23.67 1.77
C VAL A 32 8.52 -24.30 1.02
N PRO A 33 7.34 -23.64 0.96
CA PRO A 33 6.21 -24.16 0.21
C PRO A 33 6.55 -24.39 -1.27
N GLU A 34 5.93 -25.40 -1.86
CA GLU A 34 6.13 -25.71 -3.28
C GLU A 34 5.43 -24.70 -4.20
N GLU A 35 4.34 -24.13 -3.72
CA GLU A 35 3.59 -23.09 -4.42
C GLU A 35 4.03 -21.70 -3.98
N GLY A 36 4.16 -20.80 -4.96
CA GLY A 36 4.55 -19.42 -4.73
C GLY A 36 6.06 -19.19 -4.74
N GLU A 37 6.42 -17.94 -4.72
CA GLU A 37 7.82 -17.48 -4.67
C GLU A 37 8.06 -16.77 -3.35
N TYR A 38 9.10 -17.18 -2.63
CA TYR A 38 9.45 -16.65 -1.32
C TYR A 38 10.84 -16.03 -1.35
N PHE A 39 10.98 -14.86 -0.77
CA PHE A 39 12.22 -14.09 -0.69
C PHE A 39 12.65 -13.99 0.77
N ALA A 40 13.90 -14.29 1.06
CA ALA A 40 14.42 -14.15 2.41
C ALA A 40 14.25 -12.72 2.92
N ALA A 41 13.60 -12.55 4.08
CA ALA A 41 13.54 -11.26 4.76
C ALA A 41 14.75 -11.11 5.68
N ARG A 42 15.14 -9.86 5.98
CA ARG A 42 16.20 -9.61 6.94
C ARG A 42 15.82 -10.15 8.32
N ALA A 43 16.66 -11.03 8.85
CA ALA A 43 16.61 -11.54 10.22
C ALA A 43 18.05 -11.82 10.68
N GLY A 44 18.30 -11.63 11.99
CA GLY A 44 19.66 -11.76 12.55
C GLY A 44 20.30 -13.12 12.29
N ASP A 45 19.53 -14.19 12.43
CA ASP A 45 20.01 -15.59 12.34
C ASP A 45 19.63 -16.29 11.04
N SER A 46 19.19 -15.55 10.01
CA SER A 46 18.83 -16.15 8.73
C SER A 46 20.08 -16.62 7.98
N PRO A 47 20.14 -17.90 7.53
CA PRO A 47 21.24 -18.40 6.71
C PRO A 47 21.18 -17.84 5.28
N PHE A 48 20.13 -17.11 4.93
CA PHE A 48 19.92 -16.56 3.60
C PHE A 48 20.11 -15.04 3.59
N SER A 49 20.81 -14.55 2.60
CA SER A 49 20.94 -13.10 2.37
C SER A 49 19.55 -12.49 2.09
N PRO A 50 19.23 -11.29 2.64
CA PRO A 50 17.96 -10.63 2.37
C PRO A 50 17.70 -10.44 0.88
N GLY A 51 16.49 -10.78 0.42
CA GLY A 51 16.07 -10.71 -0.97
C GLY A 51 16.41 -11.93 -1.82
N THR A 52 17.15 -12.91 -1.28
CA THR A 52 17.40 -14.18 -1.99
C THR A 52 16.10 -14.97 -2.15
N VAL A 53 15.85 -15.48 -3.35
CA VAL A 53 14.75 -16.40 -3.60
C VAL A 53 15.03 -17.72 -2.90
N LEU A 54 14.11 -18.17 -2.08
CA LEU A 54 14.21 -19.43 -1.36
C LEU A 54 13.76 -20.57 -2.28
N PRO A 55 14.62 -21.62 -2.45
CA PRO A 55 14.26 -22.73 -3.31
C PRO A 55 13.01 -23.45 -2.82
N SER A 56 12.07 -23.72 -3.72
CA SER A 56 10.84 -24.48 -3.43
C SER A 56 11.17 -25.84 -2.82
N GLY A 57 10.43 -26.27 -1.82
CA GLY A 57 10.63 -27.55 -1.11
C GLY A 57 11.88 -27.64 -0.24
N ALA A 58 12.76 -26.62 -0.24
CA ALA A 58 13.99 -26.64 0.55
C ALA A 58 13.70 -26.78 2.06
N ALA A 59 14.46 -27.65 2.73
CA ALA A 59 14.37 -27.80 4.18
C ALA A 59 14.95 -26.57 4.91
N LEU A 60 14.25 -26.11 5.93
CA LEU A 60 14.65 -24.97 6.75
C LEU A 60 15.12 -25.47 8.12
N PRO A 61 16.38 -25.19 8.52
CA PRO A 61 16.93 -25.66 9.80
C PRO A 61 16.23 -25.01 11.01
N HIS A 62 15.67 -23.83 10.83
CA HIS A 62 14.91 -23.08 11.83
C HIS A 62 13.87 -22.18 11.11
N PRO A 63 12.94 -21.52 11.85
CA PRO A 63 11.98 -20.59 11.26
C PRO A 63 12.68 -19.44 10.53
N VAL A 64 12.33 -19.22 9.26
CA VAL A 64 12.93 -18.20 8.40
C VAL A 64 11.88 -17.14 8.04
N PRO A 65 12.06 -15.87 8.40
CA PRO A 65 11.25 -14.77 7.92
C PRO A 65 11.42 -14.60 6.40
N ALA A 66 10.29 -14.50 5.72
CA ALA A 66 10.26 -14.38 4.26
C ALA A 66 9.20 -13.38 3.79
N TRP A 67 9.39 -12.85 2.58
CA TRP A 67 8.41 -12.11 1.85
C TRP A 67 7.81 -12.99 0.77
N TYR A 68 6.53 -12.77 0.45
CA TYR A 68 5.85 -13.42 -0.67
C TYR A 68 4.82 -12.47 -1.29
N HIS A 69 4.50 -12.69 -2.55
CA HIS A 69 3.39 -12.00 -3.20
C HIS A 69 2.11 -12.80 -2.97
N PRO A 70 1.08 -12.21 -2.33
CA PRO A 70 -0.17 -12.92 -2.13
C PRO A 70 -0.84 -13.22 -3.47
N ALA A 71 -1.43 -14.40 -3.60
CA ALA A 71 -2.35 -14.68 -4.69
C ALA A 71 -3.59 -13.78 -4.52
N VAL A 72 -3.88 -12.98 -5.54
CA VAL A 72 -5.03 -12.10 -5.55
C VAL A 72 -5.99 -12.59 -6.62
N PRO A 73 -7.17 -13.10 -6.21
CA PRO A 73 -8.18 -13.54 -7.15
C PRO A 73 -8.65 -12.36 -8.02
N PRO A 74 -9.25 -12.63 -9.18
CA PRO A 74 -9.88 -11.61 -9.98
C PRO A 74 -10.91 -10.83 -9.16
N GLU A 75 -10.83 -9.50 -9.21
CA GLU A 75 -11.77 -8.61 -8.56
C GLU A 75 -12.71 -7.99 -9.60
N ARG A 76 -13.98 -7.83 -9.24
CA ARG A 76 -14.91 -7.11 -10.11
C ARG A 76 -14.51 -5.64 -10.16
N PRO A 77 -14.27 -5.08 -11.35
CA PRO A 77 -13.89 -3.68 -11.49
C PRO A 77 -14.91 -2.73 -10.85
N ILE A 78 -14.44 -1.73 -10.13
CA ILE A 78 -15.25 -0.62 -9.64
C ILE A 78 -15.32 0.43 -10.76
N PRO A 79 -16.52 0.72 -11.32
CA PRO A 79 -16.67 1.53 -12.53
C PRO A 79 -16.59 3.04 -12.23
N PHE A 80 -15.78 3.44 -11.29
CA PHE A 80 -15.56 4.83 -10.91
C PHE A 80 -14.07 5.09 -10.82
N ASP A 81 -13.61 6.14 -11.51
CA ASP A 81 -12.21 6.53 -11.51
C ASP A 81 -11.98 7.71 -10.56
N TYR A 82 -10.78 7.75 -10.00
CA TYR A 82 -10.29 8.90 -9.26
C TYR A 82 -9.70 9.95 -10.23
N SER A 83 -9.59 11.19 -9.77
CA SER A 83 -8.81 12.20 -10.46
C SER A 83 -7.67 12.72 -9.59
N VAL A 84 -6.58 13.15 -10.23
CA VAL A 84 -5.44 13.77 -9.55
C VAL A 84 -5.66 15.27 -9.51
N VAL A 85 -5.80 15.83 -8.32
CA VAL A 85 -6.01 17.27 -8.09
C VAL A 85 -4.68 18.01 -7.99
N TYR A 86 -3.67 17.35 -7.41
CA TYR A 86 -2.33 17.90 -7.26
C TYR A 86 -1.31 16.76 -7.22
N ALA A 87 -0.14 16.99 -7.80
CA ALA A 87 1.00 16.09 -7.67
C ALA A 87 2.30 16.87 -7.73
N ASP A 88 3.22 16.56 -6.82
CA ASP A 88 4.58 17.03 -6.84
C ASP A 88 5.56 15.87 -6.59
N ARG A 89 6.80 16.21 -6.22
CA ARG A 89 7.85 15.22 -5.92
C ARG A 89 7.51 14.31 -4.75
N ASP A 90 6.82 14.82 -3.74
CA ASP A 90 6.63 14.17 -2.44
C ASP A 90 5.18 13.73 -2.17
N LEU A 91 4.21 14.39 -2.80
CA LEU A 91 2.78 14.19 -2.56
C LEU A 91 1.97 13.98 -3.84
N ILE A 92 0.87 13.25 -3.70
CA ILE A 92 -0.26 13.22 -4.63
C ILE A 92 -1.52 13.50 -3.82
N VAL A 93 -2.36 14.40 -4.33
CA VAL A 93 -3.72 14.62 -3.84
C VAL A 93 -4.69 14.09 -4.88
N ALA A 94 -5.42 13.06 -4.51
CA ALA A 94 -6.41 12.44 -5.39
C ALA A 94 -7.82 12.69 -4.88
N ASP A 95 -8.75 13.02 -5.78
CA ASP A 95 -10.18 13.01 -5.50
C ASP A 95 -10.70 11.59 -5.69
N LYS A 96 -11.01 10.95 -4.56
CA LYS A 96 -11.46 9.56 -4.50
C LYS A 96 -12.97 9.49 -4.72
N PRO A 97 -13.46 8.70 -5.68
CA PRO A 97 -14.90 8.52 -5.88
C PRO A 97 -15.54 7.72 -4.74
N HIS A 98 -16.86 7.76 -4.65
CA HIS A 98 -17.66 6.81 -3.88
C HIS A 98 -17.35 5.37 -4.31
N PHE A 99 -17.54 4.41 -3.42
CA PHE A 99 -17.39 2.98 -3.61
C PHE A 99 -15.96 2.46 -3.80
N LEU A 100 -14.97 3.31 -4.10
CA LEU A 100 -13.58 2.94 -4.16
C LEU A 100 -12.95 3.01 -2.76
N PRO A 101 -12.43 1.90 -2.18
CA PRO A 101 -11.70 1.95 -0.93
C PRO A 101 -10.39 2.74 -1.07
N THR A 102 -9.94 3.38 -0.01
CA THR A 102 -8.64 4.07 0.00
C THR A 102 -7.48 3.08 -0.05
N THR A 103 -7.56 2.02 0.78
CA THR A 103 -6.52 0.98 0.91
C THR A 103 -7.15 -0.40 0.89
N THR A 104 -6.33 -1.42 0.81
CA THR A 104 -6.78 -2.82 0.85
C THR A 104 -7.55 -3.15 2.13
N ASN A 105 -8.63 -3.92 2.01
CA ASN A 105 -9.52 -4.28 3.12
C ASN A 105 -9.75 -5.80 3.28
N GLY A 106 -8.83 -6.62 2.79
CA GLY A 106 -8.91 -8.08 2.82
C GLY A 106 -9.66 -8.69 1.65
N ARG A 107 -10.74 -8.08 1.16
CA ARG A 107 -11.51 -8.54 -0.02
C ARG A 107 -11.05 -7.87 -1.31
N LEU A 108 -10.74 -6.58 -1.25
CA LEU A 108 -10.29 -5.78 -2.38
C LEU A 108 -8.82 -5.40 -2.17
N GLN A 109 -7.98 -5.74 -3.12
CA GLN A 109 -6.56 -5.45 -3.13
C GLN A 109 -6.15 -4.66 -4.37
N ARG A 110 -6.75 -4.99 -5.54
CA ARG A 110 -6.53 -4.28 -6.82
C ARG A 110 -7.41 -3.02 -6.88
N GLU A 111 -8.69 -3.19 -6.58
CA GLU A 111 -9.71 -2.14 -6.66
C GLU A 111 -9.67 -1.23 -5.43
N THR A 112 -8.55 -0.53 -5.25
CA THR A 112 -8.35 0.49 -4.22
C THR A 112 -7.65 1.71 -4.80
N LEU A 113 -7.87 2.89 -4.23
CA LEU A 113 -7.18 4.11 -4.65
C LEU A 113 -5.66 3.94 -4.63
N GLN A 114 -5.12 3.37 -3.54
CA GLN A 114 -3.69 3.17 -3.39
C GLN A 114 -3.10 2.27 -4.49
N THR A 115 -3.75 1.16 -4.80
CA THR A 115 -3.24 0.23 -5.81
C THR A 115 -3.32 0.83 -7.20
N ARG A 116 -4.42 1.51 -7.54
CA ARG A 116 -4.57 2.21 -8.82
C ARG A 116 -3.50 3.30 -8.97
N LEU A 117 -3.30 4.16 -7.95
CA LEU A 117 -2.24 5.18 -7.98
C LEU A 117 -0.85 4.57 -8.19
N ARG A 118 -0.52 3.46 -7.53
CA ARG A 118 0.76 2.78 -7.72
C ARG A 118 0.97 2.27 -9.13
N VAL A 119 -0.07 1.71 -9.73
CA VAL A 119 -0.02 1.22 -11.12
C VAL A 119 0.13 2.38 -12.09
N ASP A 120 -0.70 3.42 -11.95
CA ASP A 120 -0.74 4.54 -12.89
C ASP A 120 0.53 5.40 -12.85
N PHE A 121 1.13 5.56 -11.67
CA PHE A 121 2.39 6.30 -11.52
C PHE A 121 3.64 5.42 -11.62
N GLY A 122 3.50 4.08 -11.60
CA GLY A 122 4.64 3.16 -11.56
C GLY A 122 5.48 3.27 -10.28
N GLU A 123 4.85 3.65 -9.15
CA GLU A 123 5.53 3.93 -7.88
C GLU A 123 4.96 3.09 -6.74
N ASP A 124 5.74 2.11 -6.27
CA ASP A 124 5.33 1.19 -5.21
C ASP A 124 5.24 1.84 -3.82
N ASP A 125 5.94 2.95 -3.62
CA ASP A 125 6.03 3.64 -2.34
C ASP A 125 4.88 4.60 -2.05
N ILE A 126 3.91 4.73 -2.96
CA ILE A 126 2.72 5.54 -2.73
C ILE A 126 1.90 4.96 -1.56
N VAL A 127 1.71 5.77 -0.53
CA VAL A 127 0.95 5.42 0.68
C VAL A 127 0.04 6.58 1.06
N PRO A 128 -1.26 6.36 1.24
CA PRO A 128 -2.17 7.37 1.79
C PRO A 128 -1.76 7.79 3.20
N LEU A 129 -1.73 9.09 3.46
CA LEU A 129 -1.43 9.67 4.77
C LEU A 129 -2.63 9.64 5.71
N HIS A 130 -3.82 9.56 5.15
CA HIS A 130 -5.10 9.37 5.84
C HIS A 130 -6.03 8.56 4.93
N ARG A 131 -7.20 8.22 5.42
CA ARG A 131 -8.16 7.42 4.64
C ARG A 131 -9.55 8.03 4.72
N LEU A 132 -10.29 7.81 3.65
CA LEU A 132 -11.75 7.96 3.58
C LEU A 132 -12.36 6.57 3.48
N ASP A 133 -13.52 6.39 4.06
CA ASP A 133 -14.27 5.15 3.95
C ASP A 133 -14.72 4.91 2.50
N ARG A 134 -15.05 3.67 2.19
CA ARG A 134 -15.44 3.26 0.84
C ARG A 134 -16.58 4.11 0.27
N LEU A 135 -17.56 4.45 1.11
CA LEU A 135 -18.74 5.22 0.69
C LEU A 135 -18.51 6.74 0.73
N THR A 136 -17.38 7.22 1.23
CA THR A 136 -17.04 8.64 1.29
C THR A 136 -16.21 9.01 0.08
N ALA A 137 -16.63 9.99 -0.68
CA ALA A 137 -15.84 10.60 -1.74
C ALA A 137 -15.04 11.80 -1.21
N GLY A 138 -14.01 12.22 -1.94
CA GLY A 138 -13.26 13.44 -1.66
C GLY A 138 -11.75 13.24 -1.61
N LEU A 139 -11.06 14.26 -1.13
CA LEU A 139 -9.61 14.36 -1.23
C LEU A 139 -8.89 13.38 -0.32
N VAL A 140 -7.94 12.65 -0.88
CA VAL A 140 -6.99 11.80 -0.18
C VAL A 140 -5.58 12.24 -0.52
N ILE A 141 -4.79 12.55 0.51
CA ILE A 141 -3.39 12.93 0.38
C ILE A 141 -2.54 11.68 0.52
N CYS A 142 -1.69 11.43 -0.47
CA CYS A 142 -0.78 10.29 -0.50
C CYS A 142 0.67 10.78 -0.51
N SER A 143 1.53 10.15 0.29
CA SER A 143 2.98 10.32 0.22
C SER A 143 3.54 9.46 -0.92
N ARG A 144 4.44 10.01 -1.70
CA ARG A 144 5.21 9.30 -2.73
C ARG A 144 6.51 8.72 -2.19
N LYS A 145 7.11 9.37 -1.19
CA LYS A 145 8.47 9.05 -0.72
C LYS A 145 8.49 8.63 0.75
N PRO A 146 9.16 7.51 1.06
CA PRO A 146 9.36 7.07 2.44
C PRO A 146 10.05 8.12 3.32
N GLU A 147 11.03 8.86 2.75
CA GLU A 147 11.89 9.79 3.48
C GLU A 147 11.12 10.98 4.06
N THR A 148 10.12 11.49 3.33
CA THR A 148 9.33 12.65 3.74
C THR A 148 8.02 12.27 4.42
N ARG A 149 7.62 10.99 4.33
CA ARG A 149 6.33 10.47 4.82
C ARG A 149 6.08 10.77 6.30
N ALA A 150 7.08 10.56 7.15
CA ALA A 150 6.93 10.76 8.59
C ALA A 150 6.59 12.21 8.95
N ALA A 151 7.16 13.19 8.23
CA ALA A 151 6.87 14.61 8.44
C ALA A 151 5.41 14.94 8.12
N TYR A 152 4.90 14.43 6.99
CA TYR A 152 3.49 14.63 6.62
C TYR A 152 2.52 13.88 7.52
N GLN A 153 2.84 12.65 7.96
CA GLN A 153 2.00 11.89 8.89
C GLN A 153 1.84 12.62 10.23
N ARG A 154 2.88 13.32 10.68
CA ARG A 154 2.84 14.08 11.93
C ARG A 154 1.76 15.15 11.91
N ILE A 155 1.52 15.83 10.78
CA ILE A 155 0.46 16.85 10.63
C ILE A 155 -0.91 16.28 11.00
N PHE A 156 -1.18 15.02 10.62
CA PHE A 156 -2.44 14.35 10.94
C PHE A 156 -2.48 13.86 12.39
N LEU A 157 -1.36 13.38 12.92
CA LEU A 157 -1.26 12.90 14.30
C LEU A 157 -1.40 14.04 15.32
N GLU A 158 -0.86 15.20 15.01
CA GLU A 158 -0.91 16.40 15.85
C GLU A 158 -2.23 17.17 15.70
N GLY A 159 -3.16 16.70 14.85
CA GLY A 159 -4.44 17.37 14.62
C GLY A 159 -4.34 18.71 13.90
N SER A 160 -3.19 19.02 13.28
CA SER A 160 -2.97 20.28 12.56
C SER A 160 -3.67 20.34 11.20
N ALA A 161 -4.20 19.20 10.72
CA ALA A 161 -4.94 19.14 9.47
C ALA A 161 -6.42 19.51 9.70
N VAL A 162 -6.89 20.59 9.08
CA VAL A 162 -8.30 20.96 9.08
C VAL A 162 -9.06 20.13 8.04
N LYS A 163 -10.06 19.36 8.48
CA LYS A 163 -10.89 18.52 7.62
C LYS A 163 -12.30 19.06 7.56
N ARG A 164 -12.81 19.29 6.35
CA ARG A 164 -14.19 19.74 6.13
C ARG A 164 -14.96 18.68 5.35
N TYR A 165 -16.17 18.37 5.81
CA TYR A 165 -17.06 17.40 5.19
C TYR A 165 -18.42 18.03 4.87
N ARG A 166 -19.04 17.54 3.80
CA ARG A 166 -20.44 17.82 3.47
C ARG A 166 -21.20 16.49 3.40
N GLY A 167 -22.34 16.44 4.03
CA GLY A 167 -23.20 15.26 4.04
C GLY A 167 -24.67 15.63 3.84
N VAL A 168 -25.43 14.68 3.30
CA VAL A 168 -26.89 14.81 3.21
C VAL A 168 -27.49 14.04 4.38
N VAL A 169 -28.31 14.70 5.17
CA VAL A 169 -28.99 14.13 6.33
C VAL A 169 -30.51 14.29 6.19
N LYS A 170 -31.27 13.37 6.78
CA LYS A 170 -32.74 13.41 6.73
C LYS A 170 -33.33 14.58 7.53
N GLN A 171 -32.62 15.03 8.55
CA GLN A 171 -33.03 16.18 9.37
C GLN A 171 -31.79 17.09 9.56
N PRO A 172 -31.96 18.43 9.57
CA PRO A 172 -30.85 19.34 9.83
C PRO A 172 -30.30 19.05 11.25
N LEU A 173 -29.08 18.60 11.30
CA LEU A 173 -28.32 18.53 12.54
C LEU A 173 -27.60 19.88 12.67
N PHE A 174 -28.07 20.73 13.57
CA PHE A 174 -27.30 21.88 13.99
C PHE A 174 -26.16 21.39 14.89
N VAL A 175 -25.06 20.98 14.27
CA VAL A 175 -23.84 20.61 15.00
C VAL A 175 -22.79 21.65 14.64
N ASP A 176 -22.70 22.65 15.46
CA ASP A 176 -21.58 23.60 15.48
C ASP A 176 -20.40 22.91 16.22
N ARG A 177 -19.76 21.94 15.56
CA ARG A 177 -18.54 21.30 16.04
C ARG A 177 -17.51 21.30 14.94
N GLU A 178 -16.50 22.13 15.09
CA GLU A 178 -15.20 21.89 14.46
C GLU A 178 -14.62 20.62 15.07
N ILE A 179 -14.36 19.61 14.20
CA ILE A 179 -13.72 18.36 14.58
C ILE A 179 -12.25 18.46 14.17
#